data_c9447ad69413df0d643ab03669ee2c82
#
_entry.id   c9447ad69413df0d643ab03669ee2c82
#
_cell.length_a   1.000
_cell.length_b   1.000
_cell.length_c   1.000
_cell.angle_alpha   90.00
_cell.angle_beta   90.00
_cell.angle_gamma   90.00
#
_symmetry.space_group_name_H-M   'P 1'
#
loop_
_entity.id
_entity.type
_entity.pdbx_description
1 polymer ?
#
loop_
_entity_poly.entity_id
_entity_poly.type
_entity_poly.pdbx_seq_one_letter_code
_entity_poly.pdbx_strand_id
1 'polypeptide(L)'
;MNTIIDFHTHTIASGHHTTDTVTKMAEEAKKRGLRYLCVTDHAPKMPGAASVNYFRNLKYADKTLYGVKIFYGAELNVLNASGEVDLPEDVLRELDFAIASLHKDVIKPQSEEVNTSALINAMKNPYIDIIGHPTDPTFKVNFHLLTDAAKENGVALELNSAGIDESGYREKNPDGVREMLELCERKGVYITLGSDSHGREKIGDFEESEEILKELNFPEKLILNKSPEEFLARARQKRNR
;
A
#
# COMPACT_ATOMS: atom_id res chain seq x y z
N MET A 1 -8.28 -15.97 -7.13
CA MET A 1 -7.71 -16.31 -5.79
C MET A 1 -8.75 -15.99 -4.72
N ASN A 2 -8.65 -16.55 -3.50
CA ASN A 2 -9.58 -16.17 -2.41
C ASN A 2 -8.93 -15.09 -1.55
N THR A 3 -8.90 -13.87 -2.06
CA THR A 3 -8.32 -12.70 -1.39
C THR A 3 -9.31 -12.19 -0.33
N ILE A 4 -8.87 -12.10 0.91
CA ILE A 4 -9.74 -11.81 2.08
C ILE A 4 -9.50 -10.44 2.70
N ILE A 5 -8.56 -9.67 2.17
CA ILE A 5 -8.13 -8.37 2.65
C ILE A 5 -7.77 -7.46 1.47
N ASP A 6 -8.12 -6.19 1.60
CA ASP A 6 -7.61 -5.11 0.75
C ASP A 6 -6.65 -4.26 1.58
N PHE A 7 -5.38 -4.16 1.16
CA PHE A 7 -4.33 -3.47 1.91
C PHE A 7 -4.29 -1.97 1.65
N HIS A 8 -4.95 -1.46 0.58
CA HIS A 8 -4.82 -0.08 0.18
C HIS A 8 -6.18 0.49 -0.22
N THR A 9 -6.80 1.26 0.67
CA THR A 9 -8.08 1.94 0.42
C THR A 9 -8.14 3.30 1.09
N HIS A 10 -8.93 4.20 0.51
CA HIS A 10 -9.06 5.59 0.89
C HIS A 10 -10.50 5.98 1.24
N THR A 11 -10.64 6.76 2.31
CA THR A 11 -11.91 7.35 2.74
C THR A 11 -11.94 8.85 2.43
N ILE A 12 -13.02 9.52 2.83
CA ILE A 12 -13.14 10.99 2.75
C ILE A 12 -11.94 11.71 3.41
N ALA A 13 -11.23 11.09 4.34
CA ALA A 13 -10.10 11.68 5.03
C ALA A 13 -8.86 11.85 4.12
N SER A 14 -8.81 11.17 2.98
CA SER A 14 -7.80 11.36 1.93
C SER A 14 -7.97 12.69 1.17
N GLY A 15 -9.13 13.35 1.31
CA GLY A 15 -9.36 14.70 0.83
C GLY A 15 -9.72 14.84 -0.65
N HIS A 16 -9.76 13.76 -1.41
CA HIS A 16 -10.11 13.77 -2.83
C HIS A 16 -10.78 12.46 -3.29
N HIS A 17 -11.43 12.53 -4.43
CA HIS A 17 -12.06 11.44 -5.19
C HIS A 17 -13.12 10.60 -4.46
N THR A 18 -13.40 10.84 -3.17
CA THR A 18 -14.45 10.13 -2.43
C THR A 18 -15.08 10.97 -1.33
N THR A 19 -16.33 10.66 -1.00
CA THR A 19 -17.04 11.13 0.20
C THR A 19 -17.41 9.97 1.13
N ASP A 20 -16.89 8.78 0.87
CA ASP A 20 -17.20 7.60 1.66
C ASP A 20 -16.43 7.59 2.98
N THR A 21 -17.13 7.16 4.02
CA THR A 21 -16.57 6.99 5.37
C THR A 21 -16.10 5.55 5.57
N VAL A 22 -15.28 5.30 6.59
CA VAL A 22 -14.86 3.95 7.01
C VAL A 22 -16.06 3.02 7.15
N THR A 23 -17.19 3.50 7.69
CA THR A 23 -18.42 2.73 7.88
C THR A 23 -18.98 2.21 6.57
N LYS A 24 -19.06 3.08 5.54
CA LYS A 24 -19.53 2.69 4.21
C LYS A 24 -18.58 1.74 3.50
N MET A 25 -17.29 1.97 3.66
CA MET A 25 -16.23 1.10 3.13
C MET A 25 -16.34 -0.31 3.73
N ALA A 26 -16.50 -0.41 5.05
CA ALA A 26 -16.62 -1.69 5.76
C ALA A 26 -17.93 -2.44 5.39
N GLU A 27 -19.03 -1.72 5.20
CA GLU A 27 -20.29 -2.32 4.72
C GLU A 27 -20.10 -2.96 3.33
N GLU A 28 -19.43 -2.27 2.42
CA GLU A 28 -19.17 -2.80 1.07
C GLU A 28 -18.15 -3.94 1.09
N ALA A 29 -17.08 -3.83 1.87
CA ALA A 29 -16.11 -4.91 2.06
C ALA A 29 -16.80 -6.21 2.52
N LYS A 30 -17.78 -6.09 3.45
CA LYS A 30 -18.59 -7.23 3.87
C LYS A 30 -19.40 -7.83 2.72
N LYS A 31 -20.04 -7.01 1.89
CA LYS A 31 -20.84 -7.48 0.75
C LYS A 31 -19.97 -8.22 -0.27
N ARG A 32 -18.72 -7.78 -0.46
CA ARG A 32 -17.73 -8.40 -1.35
C ARG A 32 -17.02 -9.61 -0.74
N GLY A 33 -17.36 -9.98 0.49
CA GLY A 33 -16.81 -11.16 1.15
C GLY A 33 -15.44 -10.97 1.81
N LEU A 34 -14.93 -9.74 1.88
CA LEU A 34 -13.70 -9.45 2.61
C LEU A 34 -13.91 -9.65 4.11
N ARG A 35 -12.91 -10.20 4.77
CA ARG A 35 -12.85 -10.38 6.23
C ARG A 35 -12.09 -9.26 6.92
N TYR A 36 -11.25 -8.58 6.17
CA TYR A 36 -10.38 -7.50 6.62
C TYR A 36 -10.42 -6.34 5.62
N LEU A 37 -10.33 -5.13 6.13
CA LEU A 37 -10.22 -3.90 5.36
C LEU A 37 -9.11 -3.06 5.97
N CYS A 38 -8.18 -2.59 5.15
CA CYS A 38 -7.19 -1.61 5.57
C CYS A 38 -7.65 -0.21 5.14
N VAL A 39 -7.68 0.72 6.08
CA VAL A 39 -7.90 2.14 5.82
C VAL A 39 -6.54 2.82 5.85
N THR A 40 -6.10 3.31 4.70
CA THR A 40 -4.75 3.85 4.48
C THR A 40 -4.81 5.24 3.87
N ASP A 41 -5.65 6.10 4.46
CA ASP A 41 -5.81 7.47 3.98
C ASP A 41 -4.47 8.17 3.78
N HIS A 42 -4.41 9.06 2.80
CA HIS A 42 -3.23 9.85 2.50
C HIS A 42 -2.75 10.68 3.69
N ALA A 43 -1.45 10.68 3.93
CA ALA A 43 -0.80 11.48 4.95
C ALA A 43 -0.79 12.98 4.60
N PRO A 44 -0.54 13.87 5.57
CA PRO A 44 -0.90 15.29 5.50
C PRO A 44 -0.28 16.14 4.39
N LYS A 45 0.78 15.68 3.73
CA LYS A 45 1.39 16.43 2.61
C LYS A 45 0.60 16.28 1.29
N MET A 46 -0.27 15.29 1.20
CA MET A 46 -1.21 15.21 0.08
C MET A 46 -2.22 16.35 0.17
N PRO A 47 -2.43 17.14 -0.90
CA PRO A 47 -3.40 18.22 -0.90
C PRO A 47 -4.82 17.76 -0.54
N GLY A 48 -5.42 18.39 0.46
CA GLY A 48 -6.77 18.04 0.94
C GLY A 48 -6.82 16.93 1.98
N ALA A 49 -5.75 16.19 2.21
CA ALA A 49 -5.70 15.09 3.18
C ALA A 49 -5.87 15.58 4.63
N ALA A 50 -6.27 14.63 5.48
CA ALA A 50 -6.47 14.91 6.90
C ALA A 50 -5.16 15.28 7.62
N SER A 51 -5.27 16.02 8.71
CA SER A 51 -4.13 16.44 9.51
C SER A 51 -3.51 15.29 10.33
N VAL A 52 -2.31 15.50 10.86
CA VAL A 52 -1.63 14.54 11.77
C VAL A 52 -2.53 14.09 12.92
N ASN A 53 -3.42 14.96 13.41
CA ASN A 53 -4.33 14.64 14.52
C ASN A 53 -5.38 13.58 14.14
N TYR A 54 -5.78 13.50 12.88
CA TYR A 54 -6.63 12.40 12.40
C TYR A 54 -5.95 11.05 12.66
N PHE A 55 -4.70 10.89 12.23
CA PHE A 55 -3.94 9.66 12.41
C PHE A 55 -3.68 9.33 13.89
N ARG A 56 -3.45 10.34 14.74
CA ARG A 56 -3.35 10.15 16.21
C ARG A 56 -4.62 9.58 16.82
N ASN A 57 -5.79 9.89 16.24
CA ASN A 57 -7.07 9.42 16.75
C ASN A 57 -7.46 8.03 16.26
N LEU A 58 -6.82 7.48 15.25
CA LEU A 58 -7.15 6.15 14.70
C LEU A 58 -7.03 5.02 15.74
N LYS A 59 -6.20 5.17 16.76
CA LYS A 59 -6.10 4.21 17.87
C LYS A 59 -7.40 4.07 18.68
N TYR A 60 -8.31 5.04 18.62
CA TYR A 60 -9.62 5.01 19.28
C TYR A 60 -10.76 4.55 18.36
N ALA A 61 -10.44 4.33 17.08
CA ALA A 61 -11.44 3.93 16.10
C ALA A 61 -11.86 2.46 16.30
N ASP A 62 -13.11 2.15 15.91
CA ASP A 62 -13.64 0.79 15.97
C ASP A 62 -12.82 -0.15 15.09
N LYS A 63 -12.31 -1.22 15.70
CA LYS A 63 -11.49 -2.23 15.00
C LYS A 63 -12.34 -3.33 14.33
N THR A 64 -13.67 -3.26 14.40
CA THR A 64 -14.57 -4.18 13.73
C THR A 64 -15.87 -3.48 13.37
N LEU A 65 -16.21 -3.47 12.09
CA LEU A 65 -17.46 -2.91 11.57
C LEU A 65 -18.12 -3.96 10.65
N TYR A 66 -19.42 -4.21 10.84
CA TYR A 66 -20.20 -5.21 10.08
C TYR A 66 -19.58 -6.63 10.06
N GLY A 67 -18.77 -6.97 11.06
CA GLY A 67 -18.04 -8.24 11.14
C GLY A 67 -16.76 -8.28 10.30
N VAL A 68 -16.38 -7.16 9.66
CA VAL A 68 -15.09 -6.96 9.00
C VAL A 68 -14.10 -6.36 10.00
N LYS A 69 -12.91 -6.95 10.12
CA LYS A 69 -11.82 -6.37 10.92
C LYS A 69 -11.20 -5.20 10.17
N ILE A 70 -11.05 -4.06 10.84
CA ILE A 70 -10.44 -2.86 10.27
C ILE A 70 -9.02 -2.69 10.80
N PHE A 71 -8.08 -2.55 9.89
CA PHE A 71 -6.71 -2.13 10.18
C PHE A 71 -6.53 -0.68 9.74
N TYR A 72 -6.01 0.13 10.65
CA TYR A 72 -5.77 1.54 10.38
C TYR A 72 -4.27 1.77 10.15
N GLY A 73 -3.97 2.10 8.91
CA GLY A 73 -2.65 2.51 8.46
C GLY A 73 -2.64 3.94 7.96
N ALA A 74 -1.63 4.26 7.18
CA ALA A 74 -1.54 5.48 6.41
C ALA A 74 -0.80 5.21 5.11
N GLU A 75 -1.18 5.88 4.04
CA GLU A 75 -0.33 6.02 2.86
C GLU A 75 0.50 7.29 3.01
N LEU A 76 1.78 7.10 3.34
CA LEU A 76 2.76 8.14 3.58
C LEU A 76 3.33 8.67 2.27
N ASN A 77 3.58 9.96 2.23
CA ASN A 77 4.30 10.57 1.12
C ASN A 77 5.81 10.51 1.40
N VAL A 78 6.59 9.94 0.47
CA VAL A 78 8.04 10.06 0.48
C VAL A 78 8.40 11.45 -0.04
N LEU A 79 9.08 12.25 0.78
CA LEU A 79 9.25 13.69 0.57
C LEU A 79 10.53 14.06 -0.19
N ASN A 80 11.54 13.20 -0.16
CA ASN A 80 12.86 13.47 -0.74
C ASN A 80 13.69 12.21 -0.91
N ALA A 81 14.86 12.36 -1.50
CA ALA A 81 15.80 11.26 -1.76
C ALA A 81 16.34 10.58 -0.46
N SER A 82 16.27 11.23 0.70
CA SER A 82 16.64 10.62 1.98
C SER A 82 15.56 9.70 2.54
N GLY A 83 14.39 9.62 1.90
CA GLY A 83 13.30 8.73 2.32
C GLY A 83 12.49 9.26 3.50
N GLU A 84 12.52 10.58 3.76
CA GLU A 84 11.68 11.20 4.79
C GLU A 84 10.21 11.06 4.43
N VAL A 85 9.37 10.88 5.44
CA VAL A 85 7.90 10.76 5.31
C VAL A 85 7.17 11.79 6.16
N ASP A 86 5.91 12.02 5.89
CA ASP A 86 5.12 13.14 6.41
C ASP A 86 4.30 12.86 7.67
N LEU A 87 4.48 11.70 8.30
CA LEU A 87 3.97 11.44 9.65
C LEU A 87 5.12 11.26 10.63
N PRO A 88 5.03 11.85 11.84
CA PRO A 88 6.05 11.70 12.86
C PRO A 88 6.03 10.31 13.50
N GLU A 89 7.16 9.89 14.08
CA GLU A 89 7.36 8.55 14.62
C GLU A 89 6.34 8.16 15.71
N ASP A 90 5.96 9.11 16.57
CA ASP A 90 4.98 8.88 17.64
C ASP A 90 3.60 8.47 17.08
N VAL A 91 3.25 8.94 15.87
CA VAL A 91 2.03 8.55 15.15
C VAL A 91 2.22 7.20 14.47
N LEU A 92 3.33 7.02 13.74
CA LEU A 92 3.62 5.78 13.02
C LEU A 92 3.63 4.56 13.95
N ARG A 93 4.08 4.74 15.18
CA ARG A 93 4.11 3.68 16.20
C ARG A 93 2.74 3.16 16.59
N GLU A 94 1.71 4.00 16.54
CA GLU A 94 0.33 3.68 16.94
C GLU A 94 -0.50 3.09 15.78
N LEU A 95 -0.04 3.21 14.52
CA LEU A 95 -0.71 2.63 13.36
C LEU A 95 -0.51 1.11 13.30
N ASP A 96 -1.45 0.40 12.70
CA ASP A 96 -1.32 -1.05 12.49
C ASP A 96 -0.20 -1.37 11.47
N PHE A 97 -0.03 -0.53 10.43
CA PHE A 97 1.04 -0.60 9.42
C PHE A 97 1.12 0.72 8.63
N ALA A 98 2.12 0.86 7.74
CA ALA A 98 2.20 2.00 6.84
C ALA A 98 2.68 1.61 5.44
N ILE A 99 2.10 2.28 4.44
CA ILE A 99 2.51 2.28 3.04
C ILE A 99 3.34 3.55 2.81
N ALA A 100 4.42 3.47 2.05
CA ALA A 100 5.18 4.64 1.60
C ALA A 100 5.17 4.73 0.08
N SER A 101 4.79 5.89 -0.45
CA SER A 101 4.54 6.10 -1.87
C SER A 101 5.15 7.39 -2.39
N LEU A 102 5.43 7.44 -3.69
CA LEU A 102 5.77 8.66 -4.42
C LEU A 102 4.52 9.21 -5.10
N HIS A 103 4.19 10.48 -4.85
CA HIS A 103 3.02 11.15 -5.43
C HIS A 103 3.42 12.45 -6.12
N LYS A 104 3.00 12.64 -7.38
CA LYS A 104 3.30 13.84 -8.19
C LYS A 104 2.77 15.14 -7.57
N ASP A 105 1.71 15.04 -6.75
CA ASP A 105 1.10 16.19 -6.08
C ASP A 105 1.91 16.62 -4.84
N VAL A 106 2.90 15.84 -4.41
CA VAL A 106 3.76 16.10 -3.25
C VAL A 106 5.21 16.31 -3.66
N ILE A 107 5.74 15.49 -4.55
CA ILE A 107 7.12 15.57 -5.04
C ILE A 107 7.15 15.47 -6.56
N LYS A 108 7.97 16.31 -7.20
CA LYS A 108 8.17 16.21 -8.64
C LYS A 108 8.96 14.93 -8.97
N PRO A 109 8.57 14.19 -10.04
CA PRO A 109 9.36 13.09 -10.55
C PRO A 109 10.82 13.51 -10.81
N GLN A 110 11.76 12.67 -10.40
CA GLN A 110 13.18 12.83 -10.55
C GLN A 110 13.75 11.77 -11.49
N SER A 111 15.09 11.66 -11.57
CA SER A 111 15.71 10.54 -12.28
C SER A 111 15.37 9.20 -11.63
N GLU A 112 15.46 8.12 -12.40
CA GLU A 112 15.27 6.74 -11.90
C GLU A 112 16.14 6.48 -10.67
N GLU A 113 17.39 6.91 -10.67
CA GLU A 113 18.32 6.75 -9.55
C GLU A 113 17.80 7.45 -8.28
N VAL A 114 17.33 8.69 -8.41
CA VAL A 114 16.84 9.49 -7.26
C VAL A 114 15.54 8.92 -6.72
N ASN A 115 14.59 8.56 -7.60
CA ASN A 115 13.31 7.95 -7.18
C ASN A 115 13.56 6.60 -6.48
N THR A 116 14.46 5.77 -7.04
CA THR A 116 14.83 4.48 -6.45
C THR A 116 15.45 4.68 -5.06
N SER A 117 16.40 5.63 -4.95
CA SER A 117 17.06 5.94 -3.68
C SER A 117 16.07 6.44 -2.63
N ALA A 118 15.08 7.25 -3.02
CA ALA A 118 14.04 7.74 -2.12
C ALA A 118 13.24 6.59 -1.48
N LEU A 119 12.79 5.63 -2.30
CA LEU A 119 12.05 4.46 -1.82
C LEU A 119 12.93 3.52 -0.97
N ILE A 120 14.17 3.25 -1.40
CA ILE A 120 15.12 2.42 -0.64
C ILE A 120 15.40 3.04 0.73
N ASN A 121 15.59 4.36 0.78
CA ASN A 121 15.84 5.04 2.05
C ASN A 121 14.59 5.06 2.94
N ALA A 122 13.40 5.20 2.37
CA ALA A 122 12.15 5.07 3.12
C ALA A 122 12.00 3.67 3.76
N MET A 123 12.38 2.59 3.05
CA MET A 123 12.31 1.21 3.58
C MET A 123 13.16 1.00 4.85
N LYS A 124 14.19 1.83 5.09
CA LYS A 124 15.02 1.76 6.32
C LYS A 124 14.28 2.23 7.57
N ASN A 125 13.17 2.96 7.40
CA ASN A 125 12.30 3.33 8.49
C ASN A 125 11.56 2.07 8.99
N PRO A 126 11.68 1.69 10.30
CA PRO A 126 11.07 0.46 10.82
C PRO A 126 9.54 0.45 10.79
N TYR A 127 8.91 1.59 10.55
CA TYR A 127 7.45 1.72 10.47
C TYR A 127 6.89 1.58 9.05
N ILE A 128 7.75 1.50 8.01
CA ILE A 128 7.30 1.29 6.63
C ILE A 128 7.21 -0.20 6.35
N ASP A 129 6.03 -0.67 6.01
CA ASP A 129 5.73 -2.10 5.80
C ASP A 129 5.52 -2.45 4.33
N ILE A 130 5.06 -1.48 3.53
CA ILE A 130 4.74 -1.65 2.11
C ILE A 130 5.27 -0.43 1.33
N ILE A 131 5.81 -0.66 0.12
CA ILE A 131 5.98 0.39 -0.88
C ILE A 131 4.77 0.35 -1.81
N GLY A 132 4.01 1.47 -1.84
CA GLY A 132 2.80 1.61 -2.65
C GLY A 132 3.13 1.86 -4.11
N HIS A 133 2.33 1.28 -5.00
CA HIS A 133 2.36 1.43 -6.47
C HIS A 133 3.76 1.70 -7.10
N PRO A 134 4.79 0.90 -6.79
CA PRO A 134 6.16 1.14 -7.28
C PRO A 134 6.31 1.01 -8.80
N THR A 135 5.29 0.52 -9.48
CA THR A 135 5.25 0.37 -10.94
C THR A 135 4.61 1.56 -11.65
N ASP A 136 4.20 2.61 -10.93
CA ASP A 136 3.69 3.85 -11.53
C ASP A 136 4.76 4.47 -12.43
N PRO A 137 4.54 4.59 -13.77
CA PRO A 137 5.56 5.05 -14.72
C PRO A 137 5.91 6.53 -14.55
N THR A 138 5.12 7.29 -13.81
CA THR A 138 5.40 8.68 -13.44
C THR A 138 6.73 8.77 -12.69
N PHE A 139 7.03 7.77 -11.84
CA PHE A 139 8.25 7.69 -11.06
C PHE A 139 9.06 6.45 -11.47
N LYS A 140 9.84 6.55 -12.52
CA LYS A 140 10.71 5.45 -12.94
C LYS A 140 11.62 5.01 -11.80
N VAL A 141 11.69 3.71 -11.55
CA VAL A 141 12.50 3.09 -10.51
C VAL A 141 13.26 1.87 -11.05
N ASN A 142 14.41 1.58 -10.48
CA ASN A 142 15.16 0.36 -10.77
C ASN A 142 14.62 -0.79 -9.92
N PHE A 143 13.85 -1.70 -10.53
CA PHE A 143 13.22 -2.81 -9.81
C PHE A 143 14.23 -3.81 -9.24
N HIS A 144 15.43 -3.97 -9.85
CA HIS A 144 16.47 -4.83 -9.29
C HIS A 144 16.93 -4.32 -7.92
N LEU A 145 17.27 -3.03 -7.83
CA LEU A 145 17.70 -2.42 -6.58
C LEU A 145 16.56 -2.34 -5.55
N LEU A 146 15.35 -2.03 -6.02
CA LEU A 146 14.18 -1.91 -5.16
C LEU A 146 13.83 -3.25 -4.50
N THR A 147 13.84 -4.35 -5.26
CA THR A 147 13.55 -5.68 -4.73
C THR A 147 14.64 -6.21 -3.80
N ASP A 148 15.92 -5.86 -4.03
CA ASP A 148 17.01 -6.19 -3.10
C ASP A 148 16.78 -5.49 -1.76
N ALA A 149 16.51 -4.18 -1.79
CA ALA A 149 16.23 -3.41 -0.59
C ALA A 149 14.96 -3.87 0.14
N ALA A 150 13.90 -4.19 -0.60
CA ALA A 150 12.65 -4.73 -0.04
C ALA A 150 12.91 -6.05 0.73
N LYS A 151 13.72 -6.94 0.15
CA LYS A 151 14.12 -8.19 0.79
C LYS A 151 14.92 -7.95 2.06
N GLU A 152 15.91 -7.07 1.98
CA GLU A 152 16.81 -6.74 3.11
C GLU A 152 16.05 -6.13 4.29
N ASN A 153 15.14 -5.20 4.00
CA ASN A 153 14.39 -4.47 5.02
C ASN A 153 13.08 -5.15 5.43
N GLY A 154 12.71 -6.28 4.81
CA GLY A 154 11.46 -6.99 5.09
C GLY A 154 10.20 -6.17 4.76
N VAL A 155 10.27 -5.35 3.72
CA VAL A 155 9.18 -4.53 3.19
C VAL A 155 8.53 -5.25 2.02
N ALA A 156 7.21 -5.22 1.92
CA ALA A 156 6.49 -5.75 0.77
C ALA A 156 6.41 -4.72 -0.36
N LEU A 157 6.28 -5.19 -1.60
CA LEU A 157 5.98 -4.35 -2.76
C LEU A 157 4.50 -4.52 -3.15
N GLU A 158 3.84 -3.43 -3.43
CA GLU A 158 2.44 -3.47 -3.82
C GLU A 158 2.26 -3.81 -5.30
N LEU A 159 1.39 -4.76 -5.58
CA LEU A 159 0.70 -4.93 -6.85
C LEU A 159 -0.59 -4.12 -6.78
N ASN A 160 -0.56 -2.91 -7.32
CA ASN A 160 -1.65 -1.94 -7.22
C ASN A 160 -2.64 -2.13 -8.37
N SER A 161 -3.90 -2.49 -8.06
CA SER A 161 -4.91 -2.78 -9.08
C SER A 161 -5.30 -1.55 -9.91
N ALA A 162 -5.31 -0.34 -9.33
CA ALA A 162 -5.60 0.88 -10.10
C ALA A 162 -4.56 1.16 -11.20
N GLY A 163 -3.34 0.61 -11.07
CA GLY A 163 -2.30 0.68 -12.09
C GLY A 163 -2.37 -0.43 -13.15
N ILE A 164 -3.28 -1.41 -13.00
CA ILE A 164 -3.43 -2.56 -13.90
C ILE A 164 -4.80 -2.54 -14.58
N ASP A 165 -5.88 -2.35 -13.82
CA ASP A 165 -7.26 -2.26 -14.31
C ASP A 165 -7.38 -1.21 -15.41
N GLU A 166 -7.87 -1.59 -16.59
CA GLU A 166 -8.03 -0.69 -17.74
C GLU A 166 -8.91 0.52 -17.43
N SER A 167 -9.86 0.37 -16.52
CA SER A 167 -10.71 1.45 -16.02
C SER A 167 -10.08 2.25 -14.86
N GLY A 168 -8.92 1.84 -14.38
CA GLY A 168 -8.20 2.50 -13.30
C GLY A 168 -7.65 3.87 -13.70
N TYR A 169 -7.51 4.76 -12.74
CA TYR A 169 -7.09 6.15 -12.96
C TYR A 169 -5.57 6.34 -13.11
N ARG A 170 -4.77 5.32 -12.78
CA ARG A 170 -3.30 5.36 -12.91
C ARG A 170 -2.86 5.03 -14.34
N GLU A 171 -1.75 5.61 -14.77
CA GLU A 171 -1.06 5.22 -16.01
C GLU A 171 -0.55 3.78 -15.90
N LYS A 172 -0.65 3.04 -17.02
CA LYS A 172 -0.34 1.60 -17.06
C LYS A 172 1.14 1.36 -17.37
N ASN A 173 1.70 0.35 -16.72
CA ASN A 173 3.06 -0.11 -16.95
C ASN A 173 3.13 -1.66 -16.86
N PRO A 174 2.52 -2.38 -17.80
CA PRO A 174 2.44 -3.83 -17.74
C PRO A 174 3.82 -4.50 -17.74
N ASP A 175 4.79 -3.97 -18.47
CA ASP A 175 6.15 -4.49 -18.50
C ASP A 175 6.85 -4.33 -17.14
N GLY A 176 6.72 -3.16 -16.52
CA GLY A 176 7.27 -2.92 -15.17
C GLY A 176 6.60 -3.78 -14.10
N VAL A 177 5.29 -4.04 -14.22
CA VAL A 177 4.58 -4.97 -13.33
C VAL A 177 5.15 -6.38 -13.46
N ARG A 178 5.33 -6.89 -14.68
CA ARG A 178 5.88 -8.22 -14.92
C ARG A 178 7.33 -8.31 -14.41
N GLU A 179 8.18 -7.35 -14.72
CA GLU A 179 9.55 -7.29 -14.25
C GLU A 179 9.64 -7.31 -12.72
N MET A 180 8.85 -6.47 -12.05
CA MET A 180 8.80 -6.43 -10.58
C MET A 180 8.38 -7.78 -9.99
N LEU A 181 7.32 -8.40 -10.52
CA LEU A 181 6.81 -9.68 -10.01
C LEU A 181 7.83 -10.82 -10.21
N GLU A 182 8.47 -10.92 -11.38
CA GLU A 182 9.51 -11.91 -11.65
C GLU A 182 10.72 -11.75 -10.72
N LEU A 183 11.10 -10.50 -10.42
CA LEU A 183 12.16 -10.19 -9.45
C LEU A 183 11.74 -10.56 -8.03
N CYS A 184 10.50 -10.27 -7.64
CA CYS A 184 9.95 -10.65 -6.34
C CYS A 184 9.95 -12.17 -6.14
N GLU A 185 9.51 -12.92 -7.16
CA GLU A 185 9.57 -14.40 -7.12
C GLU A 185 10.99 -14.91 -6.93
N ARG A 186 11.91 -14.50 -7.81
CA ARG A 186 13.31 -14.95 -7.78
C ARG A 186 14.01 -14.65 -6.46
N LYS A 187 13.74 -13.49 -5.86
CA LYS A 187 14.38 -13.04 -4.62
C LYS A 187 13.61 -13.41 -3.36
N GLY A 188 12.37 -13.92 -3.51
CA GLY A 188 11.48 -14.25 -2.41
C GLY A 188 11.03 -13.00 -1.65
N VAL A 189 10.71 -11.93 -2.38
CA VAL A 189 10.13 -10.69 -1.83
C VAL A 189 8.62 -10.87 -1.72
N TYR A 190 8.05 -10.44 -0.62
CA TYR A 190 6.60 -10.44 -0.44
C TYR A 190 5.92 -9.35 -1.23
N ILE A 191 4.72 -9.65 -1.71
CA ILE A 191 3.83 -8.66 -2.33
C ILE A 191 2.52 -8.52 -1.55
N THR A 192 1.89 -7.35 -1.71
CA THR A 192 0.51 -7.09 -1.31
C THR A 192 -0.31 -6.70 -2.53
N LEU A 193 -1.61 -7.03 -2.53
CA LEU A 193 -2.58 -6.48 -3.46
C LEU A 193 -3.31 -5.34 -2.75
N GLY A 194 -3.37 -4.19 -3.39
CA GLY A 194 -4.15 -3.05 -2.99
C GLY A 194 -5.03 -2.57 -4.14
N SER A 195 -6.31 -2.29 -3.86
CA SER A 195 -7.20 -1.73 -4.88
C SER A 195 -6.91 -0.25 -5.15
N ASP A 196 -6.37 0.44 -4.16
CA ASP A 196 -6.21 1.91 -4.14
C ASP A 196 -7.57 2.61 -4.35
N SER A 197 -8.62 1.95 -3.86
CA SER A 197 -9.99 2.41 -4.02
C SER A 197 -10.23 3.68 -3.23
N HIS A 198 -10.62 4.72 -3.94
CA HIS A 198 -11.09 5.98 -3.35
C HIS A 198 -12.61 5.89 -3.14
N GLY A 199 -13.02 5.26 -2.04
CA GLY A 199 -14.40 4.93 -1.74
C GLY A 199 -14.72 3.45 -1.99
N ARG A 200 -16.01 3.09 -1.86
CA ARG A 200 -16.46 1.69 -1.81
C ARG A 200 -16.47 0.96 -3.16
N GLU A 201 -16.41 1.68 -4.29
CA GLU A 201 -16.75 1.10 -5.61
C GLU A 201 -15.76 0.04 -6.09
N LYS A 202 -14.48 0.19 -5.74
CA LYS A 202 -13.39 -0.70 -6.19
C LYS A 202 -12.73 -1.51 -5.06
N ILE A 203 -13.31 -1.52 -3.84
CA ILE A 203 -12.76 -2.28 -2.71
C ILE A 203 -12.66 -3.76 -3.06
N GLY A 204 -11.45 -4.33 -2.93
CA GLY A 204 -11.22 -5.75 -3.18
C GLY A 204 -11.38 -6.17 -4.65
N ASP A 205 -11.35 -5.22 -5.56
CA ASP A 205 -11.36 -5.48 -7.00
C ASP A 205 -9.92 -5.79 -7.44
N PHE A 206 -9.63 -7.08 -7.60
CA PHE A 206 -8.30 -7.60 -7.91
C PHE A 206 -8.29 -8.49 -9.15
N GLU A 207 -9.34 -8.42 -9.99
CA GLU A 207 -9.51 -9.37 -11.09
C GLU A 207 -8.28 -9.40 -11.99
N GLU A 208 -7.83 -8.27 -12.53
CA GLU A 208 -6.66 -8.19 -13.42
C GLU A 208 -5.35 -8.50 -12.67
N SER A 209 -5.24 -8.11 -11.40
CA SER A 209 -4.08 -8.46 -10.57
C SER A 209 -3.98 -9.96 -10.37
N GLU A 210 -5.09 -10.63 -10.09
CA GLU A 210 -5.14 -12.09 -9.93
C GLU A 210 -4.87 -12.82 -11.24
N GLU A 211 -5.30 -12.27 -12.39
CA GLU A 211 -5.00 -12.83 -13.72
C GLU A 211 -3.50 -12.81 -14.01
N ILE A 212 -2.82 -11.66 -13.80
CA ILE A 212 -1.37 -11.55 -14.00
C ILE A 212 -0.61 -12.52 -13.08
N LEU A 213 -0.98 -12.61 -11.81
CA LEU A 213 -0.35 -13.54 -10.87
C LEU A 213 -0.55 -15.01 -11.29
N LYS A 214 -1.70 -15.33 -11.86
CA LYS A 214 -1.99 -16.67 -12.40
C LYS A 214 -1.19 -16.95 -13.67
N GLU A 215 -1.11 -16.00 -14.61
CA GLU A 215 -0.29 -16.13 -15.82
C GLU A 215 1.18 -16.40 -15.50
N LEU A 216 1.73 -15.67 -14.54
CA LEU A 216 3.12 -15.82 -14.09
C LEU A 216 3.34 -17.03 -13.18
N ASN A 217 2.29 -17.76 -12.80
CA ASN A 217 2.35 -18.81 -11.77
C ASN A 217 3.00 -18.32 -10.47
N PHE A 218 2.73 -17.06 -10.08
CA PHE A 218 3.37 -16.41 -8.94
C PHE A 218 3.14 -17.19 -7.64
N PRO A 219 4.17 -17.43 -6.81
CA PRO A 219 4.05 -18.26 -5.62
C PRO A 219 3.10 -17.66 -4.57
N GLU A 220 2.01 -18.35 -4.27
CA GLU A 220 0.99 -17.91 -3.31
C GLU A 220 1.55 -17.56 -1.91
N LYS A 221 2.61 -18.25 -1.49
CA LYS A 221 3.30 -18.00 -0.21
C LYS A 221 3.96 -16.62 -0.11
N LEU A 222 4.14 -15.93 -1.23
CA LEU A 222 4.68 -14.57 -1.28
C LEU A 222 3.57 -13.49 -1.31
N ILE A 223 2.29 -13.88 -1.36
CA ILE A 223 1.13 -12.97 -1.41
C ILE A 223 0.56 -12.81 0.00
N LEU A 224 0.83 -11.67 0.64
CA LEU A 224 0.44 -11.43 2.03
C LEU A 224 -1.08 -11.28 2.23
N ASN A 225 -1.84 -10.99 1.18
CA ASN A 225 -3.31 -10.95 1.25
C ASN A 225 -3.95 -12.30 1.62
N LYS A 226 -3.21 -13.39 1.51
CA LYS A 226 -3.65 -14.72 1.95
C LYS A 226 -3.42 -15.00 3.43
N SER A 227 -2.51 -14.22 4.06
CA SER A 227 -2.12 -14.39 5.47
C SER A 227 -2.00 -13.05 6.18
N PRO A 228 -3.12 -12.30 6.37
CA PRO A 228 -3.10 -10.96 6.97
C PRO A 228 -2.49 -10.96 8.38
N GLU A 229 -2.72 -12.01 9.15
CA GLU A 229 -2.15 -12.15 10.49
C GLU A 229 -0.61 -12.29 10.45
N GLU A 230 -0.07 -12.98 9.44
CA GLU A 230 1.37 -13.07 9.22
C GLU A 230 1.95 -11.71 8.89
N PHE A 231 1.30 -10.95 8.00
CA PHE A 231 1.71 -9.58 7.67
C PHE A 231 1.81 -8.72 8.94
N LEU A 232 0.75 -8.68 9.76
CA LEU A 232 0.74 -7.89 10.98
C LEU A 232 1.79 -8.35 12.01
N ALA A 233 2.03 -9.65 12.12
CA ALA A 233 3.08 -10.17 12.98
C ALA A 233 4.47 -9.69 12.52
N ARG A 234 4.73 -9.67 11.21
CA ARG A 234 5.96 -9.13 10.62
C ARG A 234 6.13 -7.63 10.88
N ALA A 235 5.07 -6.83 10.65
CA ALA A 235 5.06 -5.41 10.91
C ALA A 235 5.41 -5.10 12.38
N ARG A 236 4.80 -5.81 13.32
CA ARG A 236 5.10 -5.68 14.76
C ARG A 236 6.54 -6.09 15.09
N GLN A 237 7.03 -7.20 14.54
CA GLN A 237 8.38 -7.68 14.78
C GLN A 237 9.43 -6.68 14.26
N LYS A 238 9.19 -6.05 13.13
CA LYS A 238 10.06 -5.03 12.55
C LYS A 238 10.20 -3.80 13.46
N ARG A 239 9.09 -3.36 14.05
CA ARG A 239 9.05 -2.20 14.97
C ARG A 239 9.73 -2.42 16.30
N ASN A 240 9.96 -3.66 16.70
CA ASN A 240 10.59 -4.05 17.96
C ASN A 240 12.09 -4.32 17.82
N ARG A 241 12.67 -4.07 16.64
CA ARG A 241 14.11 -4.18 16.37
C ARG A 241 14.80 -2.83 16.55
#